data_d367e75ea7782307c7609cc7a28b3096
#
_entry.id   d367e75ea7782307c7609cc7a28b3096
#
_cell.length_a   1.000
_cell.length_b   1.000
_cell.length_c   1.000
_cell.angle_alpha   90.00
_cell.angle_beta   90.00
_cell.angle_gamma   90.00
#
_symmetry.space_group_name_H-M   'P 1'
#
loop_
_entity.id
_entity.type
_entity.pdbx_description
1 polymer ?
#
loop_
_entity_poly.entity_id
_entity_poly.type
_entity_poly.pdbx_seq_one_letter_code
_entity_poly.pdbx_strand_id
1 'polypeptide(L)'
;MATVSLKNVKKIYDNKVTAVHDFNLEIADKEFIVLVGPSGCGKSTTLRMIAGLEDISEGDLIIGGKRMNDVEPKDRDIAMVFQSYALYPHMTVYENMAFALKLRKVPKEEIDKKVREAAEILDITQYLERKPKALSGGQRQRVAIGRAIVRDPQVFLMDEPLSNLDAKLRNQMRAEIIKLRQRINTTFIYVTHDQTEAMTLGDRIVIMKDGFIQQIGTPQEVFDQPANLFVAGFIGSPQMNFFDGELEKKDGKYQLKVGEATVVLGGKAQELLTGKGVGERKVTVGIRPEHIAFAAAPGSDTVSSKVDVSEMMGSEVYLHVNAVGRDVVLRIPTTDLPAEHRAGIPYGTEINFAFRPDLIHLFDPETEKNLMY
;
A
#
# COMPACT_ATOMS: atom_id res chain seq x y z
N MET A 1 -1.50 8.68 25.48
CA MET A 1 -1.41 8.93 24.02
C MET A 1 -0.25 8.09 23.49
N ALA A 2 -0.54 7.25 22.54
CA ALA A 2 0.45 6.29 22.01
C ALA A 2 1.03 6.77 20.66
N THR A 3 1.71 7.90 20.68
CA THR A 3 2.53 8.34 19.55
C THR A 3 3.73 7.40 19.40
N VAL A 4 4.12 7.12 18.17
CA VAL A 4 5.33 6.35 17.85
C VAL A 4 6.24 7.20 16.98
N SER A 5 7.49 7.36 17.40
CA SER A 5 8.50 8.13 16.67
C SER A 5 9.73 7.26 16.41
N LEU A 6 10.09 7.14 15.14
CA LEU A 6 11.33 6.53 14.69
C LEU A 6 12.23 7.65 14.15
N LYS A 7 13.43 7.79 14.72
CA LYS A 7 14.39 8.86 14.38
C LYS A 7 15.71 8.25 13.92
N ASN A 8 16.01 8.40 12.64
CA ASN A 8 17.21 7.89 11.97
C ASN A 8 17.48 6.39 12.27
N VAL A 9 16.39 5.60 12.34
CA VAL A 9 16.49 4.18 12.70
C VAL A 9 17.15 3.41 11.58
N LYS A 10 18.18 2.62 11.93
CA LYS A 10 18.89 1.71 11.03
C LYS A 10 18.93 0.30 11.59
N LYS A 11 18.89 -0.68 10.68
CA LYS A 11 19.21 -2.07 10.99
C LYS A 11 20.36 -2.54 10.13
N ILE A 12 21.44 -2.93 10.78
CA ILE A 12 22.63 -3.52 10.17
C ILE A 12 22.79 -4.92 10.79
N TYR A 13 22.81 -5.95 9.96
CA TYR A 13 23.05 -7.33 10.41
C TYR A 13 24.56 -7.63 10.48
N ASP A 14 24.95 -8.68 11.20
CA ASP A 14 26.35 -9.08 11.43
C ASP A 14 27.17 -9.28 10.15
N ASN A 15 26.51 -9.67 9.05
CA ASN A 15 27.08 -9.78 7.72
C ASN A 15 27.28 -8.42 7.01
N LYS A 16 27.11 -7.31 7.70
CA LYS A 16 27.17 -5.92 7.22
C LYS A 16 26.11 -5.55 6.18
N VAL A 17 25.04 -6.34 6.07
CA VAL A 17 23.90 -5.98 5.22
C VAL A 17 23.02 -4.99 6.00
N THR A 18 22.84 -3.80 5.43
CA THR A 18 21.91 -2.81 5.97
C THR A 18 20.52 -3.10 5.41
N ALA A 19 19.60 -3.52 6.27
CA ALA A 19 18.23 -3.86 5.88
C ALA A 19 17.25 -2.69 6.00
N VAL A 20 17.58 -1.69 6.82
CA VAL A 20 16.80 -0.45 6.99
C VAL A 20 17.76 0.72 7.12
N HIS A 21 17.54 1.76 6.31
CA HIS A 21 18.39 2.95 6.23
C HIS A 21 17.64 4.20 6.69
N ASP A 22 18.20 4.94 7.64
CA ASP A 22 17.72 6.26 8.08
C ASP A 22 16.18 6.41 8.11
N PHE A 23 15.52 5.42 8.74
CA PHE A 23 14.07 5.37 8.78
C PHE A 23 13.53 6.43 9.76
N ASN A 24 12.85 7.43 9.21
CA ASN A 24 12.27 8.54 9.95
C ASN A 24 10.75 8.54 9.77
N LEU A 25 9.99 8.39 10.86
CA LEU A 25 8.54 8.36 10.84
C LEU A 25 7.96 8.82 12.17
N GLU A 26 7.07 9.81 12.11
CA GLU A 26 6.25 10.23 13.25
C GLU A 26 4.82 9.70 13.04
N ILE A 27 4.32 8.95 13.98
CA ILE A 27 2.97 8.36 13.98
C ILE A 27 2.16 8.99 15.10
N ALA A 28 1.03 9.59 14.75
CA ALA A 28 0.13 10.20 15.70
C ALA A 28 -0.62 9.13 16.54
N ASP A 29 -1.17 9.57 17.67
CA ASP A 29 -2.04 8.72 18.50
C ASP A 29 -3.27 8.28 17.67
N LYS A 30 -3.58 6.98 17.70
CA LYS A 30 -4.71 6.34 17.00
C LYS A 30 -4.61 6.36 15.47
N GLU A 31 -3.47 6.67 14.92
CA GLU A 31 -3.22 6.63 13.49
C GLU A 31 -3.02 5.19 13.01
N PHE A 32 -3.51 4.90 11.81
CA PHE A 32 -3.29 3.64 11.12
C PHE A 32 -2.25 3.82 10.01
N ILE A 33 -1.03 3.36 10.26
CA ILE A 33 0.08 3.40 9.31
C ILE A 33 0.21 2.06 8.60
N VAL A 34 0.39 2.09 7.29
CA VAL A 34 0.69 0.90 6.49
C VAL A 34 2.09 1.00 5.88
N LEU A 35 2.96 0.05 6.20
CA LEU A 35 4.24 -0.13 5.53
C LEU A 35 4.03 -1.07 4.33
N VAL A 36 4.33 -0.60 3.12
CA VAL A 36 4.15 -1.37 1.88
C VAL A 36 5.39 -1.31 1.01
N GLY A 37 5.63 -2.33 0.21
CA GLY A 37 6.77 -2.42 -0.71
C GLY A 37 7.08 -3.86 -1.12
N PRO A 38 8.04 -4.07 -2.02
CA PRO A 38 8.46 -5.39 -2.48
C PRO A 38 8.95 -6.28 -1.33
N SER A 39 9.02 -7.58 -1.58
CA SER A 39 9.62 -8.53 -0.63
C SER A 39 11.09 -8.16 -0.36
N GLY A 40 11.49 -8.26 0.91
CA GLY A 40 12.87 -7.96 1.32
C GLY A 40 13.21 -6.46 1.49
N CYS A 41 12.29 -5.52 1.30
CA CYS A 41 12.58 -4.07 1.43
C CYS A 41 12.63 -3.54 2.88
N GLY A 42 12.61 -4.39 3.91
CA GLY A 42 12.80 -3.98 5.30
C GLY A 42 11.53 -3.80 6.15
N LYS A 43 10.31 -3.98 5.60
CA LYS A 43 9.02 -3.76 6.32
C LYS A 43 8.90 -4.56 7.62
N SER A 44 8.99 -5.89 7.52
CA SER A 44 8.88 -6.78 8.69
C SER A 44 10.04 -6.59 9.66
N THR A 45 11.24 -6.24 9.16
CA THR A 45 12.38 -5.86 10.01
C THR A 45 12.06 -4.62 10.82
N THR A 46 11.50 -3.57 10.18
CA THR A 46 11.07 -2.34 10.88
C THR A 46 9.99 -2.64 11.91
N LEU A 47 8.99 -3.45 11.55
CA LEU A 47 7.94 -3.86 12.48
C LEU A 47 8.49 -4.62 13.69
N ARG A 48 9.45 -5.53 13.46
CA ARG A 48 10.11 -6.31 14.51
C ARG A 48 10.99 -5.45 15.41
N MET A 49 11.66 -4.42 14.88
CA MET A 49 12.37 -3.43 15.70
C MET A 49 11.42 -2.68 16.62
N ILE A 50 10.26 -2.26 16.14
CA ILE A 50 9.21 -1.63 16.97
C ILE A 50 8.73 -2.61 18.05
N ALA A 51 8.58 -3.89 17.70
CA ALA A 51 8.18 -4.94 18.64
C ALA A 51 9.25 -5.30 19.68
N GLY A 52 10.52 -4.94 19.44
CA GLY A 52 11.67 -5.36 20.24
C GLY A 52 12.11 -6.81 19.98
N LEU A 53 11.68 -7.37 18.85
CA LEU A 53 12.08 -8.70 18.39
C LEU A 53 13.36 -8.66 17.54
N GLU A 54 13.78 -7.46 17.16
CA GLU A 54 15.02 -7.13 16.47
C GLU A 54 15.63 -5.90 17.12
N ASP A 55 16.95 -5.90 17.32
CA ASP A 55 17.66 -4.77 17.86
C ASP A 55 17.79 -3.65 16.83
N ILE A 56 17.69 -2.41 17.29
CA ILE A 56 17.98 -1.22 16.51
C ILE A 56 19.49 -1.00 16.52
N SER A 57 20.12 -0.91 15.34
CA SER A 57 21.58 -0.70 15.25
C SER A 57 21.96 0.76 15.48
N GLU A 58 21.20 1.71 14.95
CA GLU A 58 21.38 3.16 15.14
C GLU A 58 20.01 3.85 15.18
N GLY A 59 19.97 5.04 15.78
CA GLY A 59 18.75 5.84 15.91
C GLY A 59 17.92 5.48 17.13
N ASP A 60 16.73 6.10 17.23
CA ASP A 60 15.87 5.98 18.40
C ASP A 60 14.44 5.61 18.04
N LEU A 61 13.87 4.67 18.79
CA LEU A 61 12.45 4.36 18.82
C LEU A 61 11.84 4.92 20.11
N ILE A 62 10.81 5.73 19.97
CA ILE A 62 10.09 6.34 21.07
C ILE A 62 8.61 5.95 20.99
N ILE A 63 8.02 5.41 22.04
CA ILE A 63 6.58 5.09 22.13
C ILE A 63 6.03 5.80 23.37
N GLY A 64 4.99 6.62 23.19
CA GLY A 64 4.38 7.36 24.29
C GLY A 64 5.36 8.28 25.03
N GLY A 65 6.35 8.85 24.32
CA GLY A 65 7.38 9.72 24.88
C GLY A 65 8.55 8.98 25.56
N LYS A 66 8.54 7.64 25.61
CA LYS A 66 9.61 6.84 26.23
C LYS A 66 10.46 6.16 25.17
N ARG A 67 11.79 6.27 25.28
CA ARG A 67 12.75 5.54 24.43
C ARG A 67 12.64 4.03 24.69
N MET A 68 12.54 3.25 23.62
CA MET A 68 12.23 1.81 23.67
C MET A 68 13.40 0.91 23.25
N ASN A 69 14.51 1.44 22.76
CA ASN A 69 15.59 0.63 22.19
C ASN A 69 16.02 -0.53 23.12
N ASP A 70 16.16 -0.26 24.41
CA ASP A 70 16.65 -1.20 25.42
C ASP A 70 15.52 -1.83 26.28
N VAL A 71 14.25 -1.63 25.86
CA VAL A 71 13.08 -2.17 26.58
C VAL A 71 12.70 -3.53 25.98
N GLU A 72 12.60 -4.54 26.85
CA GLU A 72 12.18 -5.89 26.48
C GLU A 72 10.78 -5.90 25.80
N PRO A 73 10.50 -6.77 24.83
CA PRO A 73 9.20 -6.83 24.12
C PRO A 73 7.99 -6.93 25.06
N LYS A 74 8.10 -7.67 26.18
CA LYS A 74 7.02 -7.84 27.15
C LYS A 74 6.61 -6.57 27.87
N ASP A 75 7.53 -5.57 27.95
CA ASP A 75 7.38 -4.33 28.70
C ASP A 75 7.08 -3.12 27.80
N ARG A 76 6.94 -3.31 26.48
CA ARG A 76 6.66 -2.24 25.50
C ARG A 76 5.19 -1.84 25.38
N ASP A 77 4.27 -2.54 26.06
CA ASP A 77 2.81 -2.34 25.97
C ASP A 77 2.28 -2.36 24.54
N ILE A 78 2.77 -3.29 23.75
CA ILE A 78 2.39 -3.54 22.37
C ILE A 78 1.76 -4.92 22.21
N ALA A 79 0.97 -5.13 21.15
CA ALA A 79 0.53 -6.44 20.73
C ALA A 79 0.86 -6.67 19.26
N MET A 80 1.25 -7.88 18.90
CA MET A 80 1.63 -8.24 17.54
C MET A 80 0.84 -9.44 17.03
N VAL A 81 0.31 -9.32 15.81
CA VAL A 81 -0.28 -10.41 15.03
C VAL A 81 0.72 -10.80 13.95
N PHE A 82 1.13 -12.07 13.97
CA PHE A 82 2.09 -12.63 13.02
C PHE A 82 1.41 -13.19 11.79
N GLN A 83 2.09 -13.24 10.68
CA GLN A 83 1.66 -13.85 9.42
C GLN A 83 1.16 -15.30 9.58
N SER A 84 1.80 -16.08 10.44
CA SER A 84 1.41 -17.48 10.73
C SER A 84 0.31 -17.62 11.79
N TYR A 85 -0.25 -16.48 12.26
CA TYR A 85 -1.19 -16.40 13.40
C TYR A 85 -0.59 -16.84 14.74
N ALA A 86 0.37 -17.75 14.76
CA ALA A 86 1.10 -18.25 15.93
C ALA A 86 0.17 -18.68 17.10
N LEU A 87 -0.95 -19.35 16.79
CA LEU A 87 -1.88 -19.86 17.80
C LEU A 87 -1.31 -21.10 18.48
N TYR A 88 -1.59 -21.24 19.77
CA TYR A 88 -1.26 -22.45 20.54
C TYR A 88 -2.21 -23.59 20.16
N PRO A 89 -1.76 -24.64 19.45
CA PRO A 89 -2.65 -25.62 18.83
C PRO A 89 -3.37 -26.54 19.82
N HIS A 90 -2.83 -26.68 21.02
CA HIS A 90 -3.39 -27.51 22.10
C HIS A 90 -4.42 -26.78 22.95
N MET A 91 -4.45 -25.44 22.91
CA MET A 91 -5.38 -24.58 23.63
C MET A 91 -6.65 -24.32 22.83
N THR A 92 -7.77 -24.10 23.55
CA THR A 92 -9.01 -23.59 22.93
C THR A 92 -8.85 -22.14 22.46
N VAL A 93 -9.83 -21.61 21.74
CA VAL A 93 -9.90 -20.18 21.38
C VAL A 93 -9.88 -19.31 22.63
N TYR A 94 -10.73 -19.63 23.62
CA TYR A 94 -10.74 -18.96 24.91
C TYR A 94 -9.37 -18.93 25.57
N GLU A 95 -8.72 -20.10 25.65
CA GLU A 95 -7.40 -20.21 26.29
C GLU A 95 -6.32 -19.46 25.54
N ASN A 96 -6.32 -19.47 24.19
CA ASN A 96 -5.42 -18.67 23.37
C ASN A 96 -5.56 -17.17 23.67
N MET A 97 -6.80 -16.67 23.76
CA MET A 97 -7.05 -15.25 24.07
C MET A 97 -6.69 -14.91 25.52
N ALA A 98 -7.04 -15.76 26.47
CA ALA A 98 -6.78 -15.57 27.89
C ALA A 98 -5.31 -15.67 28.30
N PHE A 99 -4.45 -16.31 27.48
CA PHE A 99 -3.12 -16.72 27.87
C PHE A 99 -2.26 -15.58 28.43
N ALA A 100 -2.16 -14.47 27.73
CA ALA A 100 -1.35 -13.33 28.16
C ALA A 100 -1.86 -12.69 29.46
N LEU A 101 -3.16 -12.65 29.67
CA LEU A 101 -3.77 -12.13 30.91
C LEU A 101 -3.52 -13.06 32.10
N LYS A 102 -3.56 -14.40 31.87
CA LYS A 102 -3.21 -15.39 32.90
C LYS A 102 -1.75 -15.25 33.34
N LEU A 103 -0.81 -15.02 32.42
CA LEU A 103 0.60 -14.78 32.74
C LEU A 103 0.80 -13.52 33.58
N ARG A 104 -0.01 -12.48 33.31
CA ARG A 104 -0.02 -11.23 34.10
C ARG A 104 -0.76 -11.35 35.44
N LYS A 105 -1.27 -12.55 35.77
CA LYS A 105 -2.04 -12.84 36.99
C LYS A 105 -3.28 -11.96 37.16
N VAL A 106 -3.94 -11.60 36.05
CA VAL A 106 -5.20 -10.86 36.06
C VAL A 106 -6.31 -11.75 36.70
N PRO A 107 -7.25 -11.20 37.50
CA PRO A 107 -8.34 -11.95 38.10
C PRO A 107 -9.18 -12.69 37.05
N LYS A 108 -9.63 -13.92 37.37
CA LYS A 108 -10.35 -14.80 36.44
C LYS A 108 -11.62 -14.16 35.87
N GLU A 109 -12.37 -13.42 36.70
CA GLU A 109 -13.59 -12.72 36.28
C GLU A 109 -13.30 -11.63 35.23
N GLU A 110 -12.22 -10.88 35.42
CA GLU A 110 -11.77 -9.86 34.48
C GLU A 110 -11.28 -10.48 33.16
N ILE A 111 -10.55 -11.61 33.24
CA ILE A 111 -10.14 -12.38 32.03
C ILE A 111 -11.37 -12.81 31.25
N ASP A 112 -12.38 -13.42 31.91
CA ASP A 112 -13.59 -13.89 31.23
C ASP A 112 -14.34 -12.74 30.54
N LYS A 113 -14.48 -11.60 31.25
CA LYS A 113 -15.07 -10.39 30.69
C LYS A 113 -14.34 -9.90 29.43
N LYS A 114 -13.02 -9.66 29.51
CA LYS A 114 -12.21 -9.18 28.38
C LYS A 114 -12.22 -10.14 27.20
N VAL A 115 -12.14 -11.45 27.45
CA VAL A 115 -12.15 -12.46 26.38
C VAL A 115 -13.49 -12.48 25.68
N ARG A 116 -14.63 -12.41 26.41
CA ARG A 116 -15.96 -12.40 25.79
C ARG A 116 -16.24 -11.11 25.03
N GLU A 117 -15.86 -9.96 25.56
CA GLU A 117 -15.96 -8.67 24.85
C GLU A 117 -15.16 -8.69 23.55
N ALA A 118 -13.92 -9.18 23.57
CA ALA A 118 -13.11 -9.30 22.37
C ALA A 118 -13.67 -10.34 21.37
N ALA A 119 -14.24 -11.45 21.88
CA ALA A 119 -14.88 -12.46 21.04
C ALA A 119 -16.15 -11.96 20.37
N GLU A 120 -16.93 -11.10 21.06
CA GLU A 120 -18.11 -10.43 20.50
C GLU A 120 -17.74 -9.42 19.42
N ILE A 121 -16.71 -8.59 19.67
CA ILE A 121 -16.19 -7.64 18.66
C ILE A 121 -15.80 -8.35 17.36
N LEU A 122 -15.25 -9.56 17.46
CA LEU A 122 -14.71 -10.34 16.34
C LEU A 122 -15.67 -11.39 15.77
N ASP A 123 -16.90 -11.50 16.33
CA ASP A 123 -17.89 -12.50 15.94
C ASP A 123 -17.36 -13.95 16.03
N ILE A 124 -16.68 -14.29 17.14
CA ILE A 124 -16.13 -15.63 17.40
C ILE A 124 -16.59 -16.26 18.70
N THR A 125 -17.58 -15.69 19.37
CA THR A 125 -18.11 -16.16 20.65
C THR A 125 -18.52 -17.65 20.61
N GLN A 126 -19.14 -18.09 19.51
CA GLN A 126 -19.57 -19.47 19.27
C GLN A 126 -18.39 -20.46 19.08
N TYR A 127 -17.16 -19.97 18.98
CA TYR A 127 -15.97 -20.80 18.75
C TYR A 127 -15.05 -20.89 19.98
N LEU A 128 -15.39 -20.23 21.09
CA LEU A 128 -14.50 -20.12 22.28
C LEU A 128 -13.99 -21.45 22.78
N GLU A 129 -14.80 -22.51 22.72
CA GLU A 129 -14.43 -23.87 23.18
C GLU A 129 -13.72 -24.71 22.11
N ARG A 130 -13.59 -24.20 20.87
CA ARG A 130 -12.92 -24.95 19.80
C ARG A 130 -11.40 -24.78 19.86
N LYS A 131 -10.69 -25.76 19.29
CA LYS A 131 -9.23 -25.69 19.09
C LYS A 131 -8.91 -25.16 17.68
N PRO A 132 -7.73 -24.55 17.44
CA PRO A 132 -7.35 -23.98 16.16
C PRO A 132 -7.50 -24.89 14.93
N LYS A 133 -7.30 -26.22 15.10
CA LYS A 133 -7.49 -27.21 14.01
C LYS A 133 -8.92 -27.30 13.48
N ALA A 134 -9.91 -26.91 14.29
CA ALA A 134 -11.34 -26.94 13.94
C ALA A 134 -11.85 -25.58 13.39
N LEU A 135 -10.94 -24.68 13.02
CA LEU A 135 -11.25 -23.32 12.54
C LEU A 135 -10.78 -23.13 11.09
N SER A 136 -11.54 -22.31 10.33
CA SER A 136 -11.09 -21.81 9.02
C SER A 136 -9.92 -20.82 9.16
N GLY A 137 -9.27 -20.48 8.03
CA GLY A 137 -8.19 -19.48 8.01
C GLY A 137 -8.60 -18.15 8.63
N GLY A 138 -9.73 -17.58 8.21
CA GLY A 138 -10.24 -16.31 8.74
C GLY A 138 -10.65 -16.41 10.22
N GLN A 139 -11.19 -17.53 10.66
CA GLN A 139 -11.48 -17.76 12.09
C GLN A 139 -10.20 -17.79 12.93
N ARG A 140 -9.15 -18.48 12.45
CA ARG A 140 -7.84 -18.48 13.12
C ARG A 140 -7.25 -17.08 13.21
N GLN A 141 -7.36 -16.29 12.15
CA GLN A 141 -6.92 -14.90 12.14
C GLN A 141 -7.67 -14.05 13.17
N ARG A 142 -9.03 -14.14 13.21
CA ARG A 142 -9.83 -13.43 14.23
C ARG A 142 -9.41 -13.81 15.64
N VAL A 143 -9.09 -15.08 15.89
CA VAL A 143 -8.55 -15.53 17.20
C VAL A 143 -7.19 -14.89 17.49
N ALA A 144 -6.28 -14.79 16.50
CA ALA A 144 -4.99 -14.14 16.69
C ALA A 144 -5.13 -12.64 17.00
N ILE A 145 -6.06 -11.96 16.31
CA ILE A 145 -6.42 -10.57 16.60
C ILE A 145 -7.03 -10.47 18.00
N GLY A 146 -7.96 -11.35 18.38
CA GLY A 146 -8.59 -11.39 19.71
C GLY A 146 -7.56 -11.56 20.83
N ARG A 147 -6.59 -12.45 20.64
CA ARG A 147 -5.46 -12.63 21.59
C ARG A 147 -4.65 -11.35 21.79
N ALA A 148 -4.57 -10.51 20.77
CA ALA A 148 -3.87 -9.23 20.85
C ALA A 148 -4.74 -8.14 21.52
N ILE A 149 -6.02 -8.06 21.18
CA ILE A 149 -6.98 -7.05 21.68
C ILE A 149 -7.18 -7.13 23.19
N VAL A 150 -7.31 -8.34 23.75
CA VAL A 150 -7.59 -8.53 25.20
C VAL A 150 -6.56 -7.88 26.12
N ARG A 151 -5.41 -7.49 25.57
CA ARG A 151 -4.32 -6.84 26.30
C ARG A 151 -4.47 -5.33 26.41
N ASP A 152 -5.42 -4.72 25.69
CA ASP A 152 -5.59 -3.27 25.52
C ASP A 152 -4.25 -2.56 25.20
N PRO A 153 -3.55 -2.96 24.12
CA PRO A 153 -2.22 -2.44 23.83
C PRO A 153 -2.27 -0.98 23.38
N GLN A 154 -1.22 -0.21 23.69
CA GLN A 154 -1.08 1.15 23.15
C GLN A 154 -0.78 1.17 21.67
N VAL A 155 -0.04 0.16 21.16
CA VAL A 155 0.28 0.01 19.72
C VAL A 155 -0.03 -1.40 19.26
N PHE A 156 -0.73 -1.51 18.14
CA PHE A 156 -1.13 -2.76 17.53
C PHE A 156 -0.32 -3.00 16.25
N LEU A 157 0.50 -4.05 16.25
CA LEU A 157 1.38 -4.41 15.15
C LEU A 157 0.80 -5.60 14.37
N MET A 158 0.79 -5.53 13.04
CA MET A 158 0.31 -6.60 12.16
C MET A 158 1.32 -6.88 11.04
N ASP A 159 1.91 -8.07 11.05
CA ASP A 159 2.89 -8.53 10.04
C ASP A 159 2.19 -9.42 9.01
N GLU A 160 1.82 -8.85 7.87
CA GLU A 160 1.13 -9.52 6.73
C GLU A 160 -0.04 -10.43 7.14
N PRO A 161 -1.00 -9.97 7.96
CA PRO A 161 -1.98 -10.86 8.57
C PRO A 161 -2.96 -11.49 7.58
N LEU A 162 -3.12 -10.94 6.36
CA LEU A 162 -4.06 -11.41 5.35
C LEU A 162 -3.41 -12.25 4.24
N SER A 163 -2.08 -12.36 4.19
CA SER A 163 -1.34 -13.00 3.09
C SER A 163 -1.71 -14.48 2.86
N ASN A 164 -2.08 -15.21 3.92
CA ASN A 164 -2.41 -16.64 3.85
C ASN A 164 -3.90 -16.93 3.58
N LEU A 165 -4.68 -15.91 3.17
CA LEU A 165 -6.11 -16.04 2.89
C LEU A 165 -6.39 -16.00 1.38
N ASP A 166 -7.44 -16.73 0.95
CA ASP A 166 -7.98 -16.58 -0.39
C ASP A 166 -8.58 -15.18 -0.63
N ALA A 167 -8.76 -14.80 -1.91
CA ALA A 167 -9.18 -13.45 -2.28
C ALA A 167 -10.52 -13.01 -1.67
N LYS A 168 -11.52 -13.95 -1.61
CA LYS A 168 -12.83 -13.65 -1.03
C LYS A 168 -12.73 -13.38 0.46
N LEU A 169 -12.02 -14.25 1.17
CA LEU A 169 -11.84 -14.13 2.61
C LEU A 169 -10.96 -12.91 2.97
N ARG A 170 -9.94 -12.61 2.15
CA ARG A 170 -9.11 -11.41 2.30
C ARG A 170 -9.95 -10.14 2.24
N ASN A 171 -10.85 -10.03 1.26
CA ASN A 171 -11.76 -8.87 1.14
C ASN A 171 -12.68 -8.73 2.35
N GLN A 172 -13.23 -9.84 2.87
CA GLN A 172 -14.06 -9.84 4.08
C GLN A 172 -13.24 -9.40 5.30
N MET A 173 -12.06 -9.97 5.50
CA MET A 173 -11.22 -9.65 6.66
C MET A 173 -10.66 -8.22 6.62
N ARG A 174 -10.41 -7.66 5.43
CA ARG A 174 -10.06 -6.24 5.29
C ARG A 174 -11.16 -5.33 5.81
N ALA A 175 -12.42 -5.60 5.43
CA ALA A 175 -13.59 -4.86 5.96
C ALA A 175 -13.73 -5.00 7.48
N GLU A 176 -13.43 -6.19 8.03
CA GLU A 176 -13.44 -6.42 9.48
C GLU A 176 -12.32 -5.64 10.21
N ILE A 177 -11.13 -5.53 9.63
CA ILE A 177 -10.05 -4.71 10.22
C ILE A 177 -10.45 -3.22 10.24
N ILE A 178 -11.13 -2.71 9.20
CA ILE A 178 -11.64 -1.33 9.19
C ILE A 178 -12.66 -1.12 10.34
N LYS A 179 -13.61 -2.05 10.51
CA LYS A 179 -14.59 -1.98 11.62
C LYS A 179 -13.90 -2.10 12.97
N LEU A 180 -12.91 -2.98 13.08
CA LEU A 180 -12.15 -3.19 14.30
C LEU A 180 -11.43 -1.90 14.72
N ARG A 181 -10.77 -1.22 13.78
CA ARG A 181 -10.11 0.05 14.01
C ARG A 181 -11.05 1.09 14.62
N GLN A 182 -12.31 1.16 14.14
CA GLN A 182 -13.32 2.09 14.67
C GLN A 182 -13.74 1.78 16.11
N ARG A 183 -13.62 0.53 16.54
CA ARG A 183 -14.01 0.06 17.88
C ARG A 183 -12.86 0.11 18.88
N ILE A 184 -11.62 -0.03 18.38
CA ILE A 184 -10.41 -0.06 19.21
C ILE A 184 -9.68 1.26 19.04
N ASN A 185 -9.51 1.96 20.14
CA ASN A 185 -8.93 3.29 20.20
C ASN A 185 -7.41 3.21 20.39
N THR A 186 -6.69 2.66 19.39
CA THR A 186 -5.26 2.34 19.47
C THR A 186 -4.51 2.74 18.20
N THR A 187 -3.20 2.92 18.27
CA THR A 187 -2.34 3.17 17.10
C THR A 187 -2.03 1.86 16.40
N PHE A 188 -2.18 1.82 15.08
CA PHE A 188 -1.93 0.63 14.27
C PHE A 188 -0.71 0.81 13.36
N ILE A 189 0.14 -0.23 13.30
CA ILE A 189 1.21 -0.33 12.30
C ILE A 189 1.04 -1.68 11.60
N TYR A 190 0.78 -1.61 10.31
CA TYR A 190 0.41 -2.74 9.47
C TYR A 190 1.44 -2.94 8.37
N VAL A 191 1.90 -4.15 8.16
CA VAL A 191 2.81 -4.51 7.07
C VAL A 191 2.05 -5.33 6.04
N THR A 192 2.20 -4.99 4.78
CA THR A 192 1.67 -5.76 3.65
C THR A 192 2.54 -5.61 2.40
N HIS A 193 2.39 -6.52 1.46
CA HIS A 193 2.85 -6.36 0.07
C HIS A 193 1.68 -6.10 -0.90
N ASP A 194 0.43 -6.11 -0.40
CA ASP A 194 -0.79 -5.87 -1.18
C ASP A 194 -1.15 -4.37 -1.17
N GLN A 195 -1.11 -3.76 -2.36
CA GLN A 195 -1.43 -2.34 -2.53
C GLN A 195 -2.88 -2.01 -2.17
N THR A 196 -3.82 -2.94 -2.44
CA THR A 196 -5.23 -2.73 -2.13
C THR A 196 -5.45 -2.65 -0.62
N GLU A 197 -4.72 -3.47 0.16
CA GLU A 197 -4.74 -3.38 1.62
C GLU A 197 -4.19 -2.01 2.07
N ALA A 198 -3.04 -1.60 1.52
CA ALA A 198 -2.42 -0.32 1.87
C ALA A 198 -3.34 0.86 1.57
N MET A 199 -3.92 0.91 0.37
CA MET A 199 -4.82 1.99 -0.08
C MET A 199 -6.14 2.07 0.70
N THR A 200 -6.61 0.95 1.29
CA THR A 200 -7.92 0.90 1.94
C THR A 200 -7.88 0.95 3.46
N LEU A 201 -6.77 0.57 4.08
CA LEU A 201 -6.64 0.48 5.53
C LEU A 201 -5.92 1.69 6.14
N GLY A 202 -4.91 2.25 5.46
CA GLY A 202 -4.03 3.27 6.00
C GLY A 202 -4.62 4.67 6.03
N ASP A 203 -4.36 5.42 7.09
CA ASP A 203 -4.46 6.88 7.07
C ASP A 203 -3.29 7.45 6.27
N ARG A 204 -2.10 6.92 6.51
CA ARG A 204 -0.91 7.13 5.68
C ARG A 204 -0.27 5.81 5.31
N ILE A 205 0.37 5.83 4.16
CA ILE A 205 1.14 4.73 3.60
C ILE A 205 2.62 5.14 3.60
N VAL A 206 3.48 4.23 4.05
CA VAL A 206 4.94 4.34 3.94
C VAL A 206 5.40 3.37 2.87
N ILE A 207 5.80 3.86 1.73
CA ILE A 207 6.27 3.05 0.60
C ILE A 207 7.76 2.86 0.75
N MET A 208 8.21 1.59 0.78
CA MET A 208 9.59 1.22 1.01
C MET A 208 10.19 0.47 -0.20
N LYS A 209 11.45 0.74 -0.49
CA LYS A 209 12.27 0.01 -1.46
C LYS A 209 13.70 -0.07 -0.95
N ASP A 210 14.30 -1.26 -0.99
CA ASP A 210 15.71 -1.51 -0.66
C ASP A 210 16.16 -0.89 0.69
N GLY A 211 15.29 -0.97 1.71
CA GLY A 211 15.54 -0.43 3.04
C GLY A 211 15.29 1.07 3.20
N PHE A 212 14.92 1.77 2.14
CA PHE A 212 14.66 3.22 2.16
C PHE A 212 13.16 3.53 2.06
N ILE A 213 12.73 4.58 2.74
CA ILE A 213 11.43 5.20 2.50
C ILE A 213 11.48 5.95 1.17
N GLN A 214 10.55 5.60 0.27
CA GLN A 214 10.41 6.27 -1.02
C GLN A 214 9.42 7.44 -0.96
N GLN A 215 8.31 7.23 -0.23
CA GLN A 215 7.30 8.25 0.00
C GLN A 215 6.46 7.91 1.23
N ILE A 216 6.02 8.93 1.95
CA ILE A 216 4.99 8.87 2.99
C ILE A 216 3.87 9.82 2.57
N GLY A 217 2.62 9.35 2.62
CA GLY A 217 1.46 10.19 2.32
C GLY A 217 0.16 9.45 2.55
N THR A 218 -0.96 10.14 2.43
CA THR A 218 -2.28 9.51 2.39
C THR A 218 -2.40 8.62 1.15
N PRO A 219 -3.32 7.64 1.13
CA PRO A 219 -3.57 6.83 -0.06
C PRO A 219 -3.75 7.66 -1.34
N GLN A 220 -4.53 8.74 -1.26
CA GLN A 220 -4.79 9.61 -2.41
C GLN A 220 -3.52 10.37 -2.85
N GLU A 221 -2.74 10.90 -1.90
CA GLU A 221 -1.49 11.62 -2.23
C GLU A 221 -0.48 10.72 -2.93
N VAL A 222 -0.24 9.50 -2.45
CA VAL A 222 0.73 8.60 -3.08
C VAL A 222 0.27 8.12 -4.47
N PHE A 223 -1.04 8.07 -4.71
CA PHE A 223 -1.62 7.74 -6.00
C PHE A 223 -1.55 8.91 -6.98
N ASP A 224 -1.97 10.12 -6.56
CA ASP A 224 -2.08 11.30 -7.43
C ASP A 224 -0.75 12.05 -7.61
N GLN A 225 0.16 11.92 -6.63
CA GLN A 225 1.40 12.69 -6.57
C GLN A 225 2.60 11.79 -6.24
N PRO A 226 2.86 10.76 -7.07
CA PRO A 226 3.99 9.86 -6.81
C PRO A 226 5.31 10.63 -6.87
N ALA A 227 6.16 10.47 -5.85
CA ALA A 227 7.40 11.22 -5.69
C ALA A 227 8.47 10.84 -6.73
N ASN A 228 8.42 9.60 -7.23
CA ASN A 228 9.41 9.07 -8.19
C ASN A 228 8.80 7.95 -9.07
N LEU A 229 9.56 7.49 -10.07
CA LEU A 229 9.16 6.42 -10.98
C LEU A 229 8.81 5.12 -10.25
N PHE A 230 9.55 4.79 -9.19
CA PHE A 230 9.25 3.58 -8.43
C PHE A 230 7.87 3.64 -7.78
N VAL A 231 7.54 4.72 -7.09
CA VAL A 231 6.22 4.89 -6.44
C VAL A 231 5.11 4.88 -7.49
N ALA A 232 5.31 5.58 -8.61
CA ALA A 232 4.36 5.65 -9.71
C ALA A 232 4.04 4.28 -10.32
N GLY A 233 5.07 3.46 -10.54
CA GLY A 233 4.92 2.10 -11.07
C GLY A 233 4.48 1.09 -10.01
N PHE A 234 4.80 1.32 -8.74
CA PHE A 234 4.43 0.41 -7.66
C PHE A 234 2.97 0.57 -7.23
N ILE A 235 2.43 1.79 -7.21
CA ILE A 235 1.05 2.08 -6.80
C ILE A 235 0.11 2.13 -8.01
N GLY A 236 -0.89 1.26 -8.00
CA GLY A 236 -1.90 1.12 -9.04
C GLY A 236 -1.92 -0.28 -9.67
N SER A 237 -3.10 -0.75 -10.09
CA SER A 237 -3.29 -2.03 -10.78
C SER A 237 -4.33 -1.84 -11.89
N PRO A 238 -3.93 -1.98 -13.16
CA PRO A 238 -2.56 -2.20 -13.66
C PRO A 238 -1.59 -1.07 -13.30
N GLN A 239 -0.27 -1.33 -13.47
CA GLN A 239 0.77 -0.33 -13.21
C GLN A 239 0.69 0.86 -14.17
N MET A 240 1.26 2.01 -13.77
CA MET A 240 1.41 3.18 -14.61
C MET A 240 2.22 2.85 -15.87
N ASN A 241 1.75 3.31 -17.02
CA ASN A 241 2.51 3.23 -18.27
C ASN A 241 3.58 4.32 -18.31
N PHE A 242 4.75 4.00 -18.86
CA PHE A 242 5.86 4.93 -19.01
C PHE A 242 6.29 5.03 -20.47
N PHE A 243 6.51 6.28 -20.93
CA PHE A 243 7.00 6.60 -22.27
C PHE A 243 8.20 7.53 -22.18
N ASP A 244 9.04 7.48 -23.19
CA ASP A 244 10.04 8.52 -23.42
C ASP A 244 9.34 9.71 -24.10
N GLY A 245 9.59 10.93 -23.62
CA GLY A 245 8.99 12.13 -24.17
C GLY A 245 9.91 13.34 -24.11
N GLU A 246 9.51 14.36 -24.82
CA GLU A 246 10.18 15.66 -24.84
C GLU A 246 9.21 16.75 -24.37
N LEU A 247 9.61 17.45 -23.32
CA LEU A 247 8.88 18.61 -22.79
C LEU A 247 9.37 19.85 -23.50
N GLU A 248 8.46 20.52 -24.20
CA GLU A 248 8.73 21.75 -24.96
C GLU A 248 7.85 22.89 -24.46
N LYS A 249 8.24 24.13 -24.75
CA LYS A 249 7.43 25.32 -24.46
C LYS A 249 7.13 26.06 -25.75
N LYS A 250 5.87 26.08 -26.18
CA LYS A 250 5.42 26.77 -27.40
C LYS A 250 4.30 27.71 -27.04
N ASP A 251 4.37 28.94 -27.56
CA ASP A 251 3.40 30.01 -27.30
C ASP A 251 3.13 30.26 -25.80
N GLY A 252 4.20 30.09 -24.97
CA GLY A 252 4.10 30.26 -23.51
C GLY A 252 3.50 29.08 -22.76
N LYS A 253 3.11 27.96 -23.44
CA LYS A 253 2.52 26.78 -22.86
C LYS A 253 3.46 25.59 -22.99
N TYR A 254 3.49 24.76 -21.94
CA TYR A 254 4.17 23.46 -22.00
C TYR A 254 3.35 22.49 -22.83
N GLN A 255 4.02 21.82 -23.73
CA GLN A 255 3.50 20.71 -24.51
C GLN A 255 4.47 19.52 -24.40
N LEU A 256 3.91 18.35 -24.53
CA LEU A 256 4.61 17.10 -24.39
C LEU A 256 4.57 16.35 -25.74
N LYS A 257 5.72 15.97 -26.24
CA LYS A 257 5.83 15.14 -27.44
C LYS A 257 6.15 13.70 -27.03
N VAL A 258 5.31 12.75 -27.45
CA VAL A 258 5.47 11.32 -27.24
C VAL A 258 5.31 10.61 -28.59
N GLY A 259 6.41 10.12 -29.15
CA GLY A 259 6.41 9.64 -30.53
C GLY A 259 5.98 10.73 -31.50
N GLU A 260 4.87 10.50 -32.25
CA GLU A 260 4.27 11.48 -33.16
C GLU A 260 3.20 12.35 -32.50
N ALA A 261 2.70 11.96 -31.33
CA ALA A 261 1.66 12.68 -30.62
C ALA A 261 2.22 13.91 -29.89
N THR A 262 1.50 15.02 -29.96
CA THR A 262 1.81 16.27 -29.22
C THR A 262 0.62 16.64 -28.36
N VAL A 263 0.82 16.65 -27.04
CA VAL A 263 -0.22 16.93 -26.05
C VAL A 263 0.08 18.24 -25.32
N VAL A 264 -0.82 19.19 -25.38
CA VAL A 264 -0.73 20.40 -24.56
C VAL A 264 -1.11 20.02 -23.12
N LEU A 265 -0.22 20.24 -22.16
CA LEU A 265 -0.45 19.86 -20.76
C LEU A 265 -1.59 20.69 -20.16
N GLY A 266 -2.32 20.09 -19.21
CA GLY A 266 -3.42 20.74 -18.53
C GLY A 266 -2.99 21.87 -17.58
N GLY A 267 -3.95 22.70 -17.16
CA GLY A 267 -3.68 23.93 -16.41
C GLY A 267 -2.86 23.72 -15.14
N LYS A 268 -3.16 22.70 -14.36
CA LYS A 268 -2.42 22.37 -13.12
C LYS A 268 -0.95 22.02 -13.41
N ALA A 269 -0.69 21.24 -14.46
CA ALA A 269 0.68 20.90 -14.85
C ALA A 269 1.45 22.13 -15.33
N GLN A 270 0.79 23.03 -16.09
CA GLN A 270 1.36 24.31 -16.53
C GLN A 270 1.83 25.17 -15.34
N GLU A 271 0.98 25.31 -14.32
CA GLU A 271 1.27 26.06 -13.11
C GLU A 271 2.45 25.48 -12.32
N LEU A 272 2.43 24.17 -12.09
CA LEU A 272 3.47 23.47 -11.33
C LEU A 272 4.84 23.54 -12.01
N LEU A 273 4.89 23.29 -13.32
CA LEU A 273 6.14 23.36 -14.09
C LEU A 273 6.68 24.79 -14.17
N THR A 274 5.78 25.77 -14.33
CA THR A 274 6.17 27.19 -14.34
C THR A 274 6.68 27.62 -12.96
N GLY A 275 5.98 27.25 -11.89
CA GLY A 275 6.37 27.58 -10.52
C GLY A 275 7.72 27.00 -10.11
N LYS A 276 8.08 25.82 -10.64
CA LYS A 276 9.38 25.20 -10.43
C LYS A 276 10.46 25.62 -11.44
N GLY A 277 10.11 26.45 -12.43
CA GLY A 277 11.05 26.90 -13.47
C GLY A 277 11.60 25.78 -14.33
N VAL A 278 10.80 24.73 -14.59
CA VAL A 278 11.24 23.57 -15.40
C VAL A 278 11.43 24.02 -16.85
N GLY A 279 12.63 23.82 -17.40
CA GLY A 279 12.95 24.11 -18.79
C GLY A 279 12.58 22.96 -19.73
N GLU A 280 12.72 23.22 -21.05
CA GLU A 280 12.62 22.21 -22.10
C GLU A 280 13.65 21.09 -21.87
N ARG A 281 13.20 19.84 -21.95
CA ARG A 281 14.06 18.70 -21.66
C ARG A 281 13.42 17.34 -22.04
N LYS A 282 14.24 16.32 -22.13
CA LYS A 282 13.73 14.94 -22.16
C LYS A 282 13.13 14.59 -20.80
N VAL A 283 12.05 13.81 -20.84
CA VAL A 283 11.30 13.39 -19.65
C VAL A 283 10.85 11.95 -19.80
N THR A 284 10.68 11.26 -18.67
CA THR A 284 9.87 10.03 -18.64
C THR A 284 8.42 10.44 -18.32
N VAL A 285 7.52 10.08 -19.22
CA VAL A 285 6.09 10.38 -19.13
C VAL A 285 5.38 9.22 -18.47
N GLY A 286 4.68 9.48 -17.37
CA GLY A 286 3.83 8.50 -16.71
C GLY A 286 2.36 8.79 -16.94
N ILE A 287 1.60 7.78 -17.33
CA ILE A 287 0.14 7.86 -17.45
C ILE A 287 -0.50 6.57 -16.94
N ARG A 288 -1.49 6.70 -16.07
CA ARG A 288 -2.19 5.51 -15.56
C ARG A 288 -3.10 4.91 -16.63
N PRO A 289 -3.29 3.58 -16.64
CA PRO A 289 -4.15 2.88 -17.61
C PRO A 289 -5.56 3.47 -17.74
N GLU A 290 -6.16 3.88 -16.62
CA GLU A 290 -7.50 4.51 -16.55
C GLU A 290 -7.52 5.99 -16.99
N HIS A 291 -6.36 6.60 -17.19
CA HIS A 291 -6.21 7.98 -17.65
C HIS A 291 -5.92 8.07 -19.15
N ILE A 292 -6.00 6.95 -19.85
CA ILE A 292 -5.93 6.85 -21.29
C ILE A 292 -7.36 6.72 -21.82
N ALA A 293 -7.72 7.56 -22.79
CA ALA A 293 -9.02 7.53 -23.42
C ALA A 293 -8.96 6.90 -24.81
N PHE A 294 -9.94 6.07 -25.16
CA PHE A 294 -10.12 5.57 -26.52
C PHE A 294 -10.48 6.73 -27.44
N ALA A 295 -9.81 6.85 -28.59
CA ALA A 295 -10.07 7.87 -29.59
C ALA A 295 -10.69 7.25 -30.85
N ALA A 296 -11.79 7.83 -31.33
CA ALA A 296 -12.51 7.31 -32.49
C ALA A 296 -11.76 7.48 -33.82
N ALA A 297 -10.83 8.44 -33.87
CA ALA A 297 -10.04 8.72 -35.07
C ALA A 297 -8.62 9.18 -34.70
N PRO A 298 -7.63 9.04 -35.58
CA PRO A 298 -6.29 9.57 -35.35
C PRO A 298 -6.32 11.11 -35.36
N GLY A 299 -5.52 11.71 -34.50
CA GLY A 299 -5.33 13.16 -34.33
C GLY A 299 -3.88 13.49 -33.98
N SER A 300 -3.56 14.78 -33.91
CA SER A 300 -2.21 15.25 -33.55
C SER A 300 -1.82 14.94 -32.09
N ASP A 301 -2.80 14.63 -31.23
CA ASP A 301 -2.67 14.32 -29.81
C ASP A 301 -2.95 12.86 -29.48
N THR A 302 -3.12 12.02 -30.51
CA THR A 302 -3.39 10.59 -30.34
C THR A 302 -2.18 9.73 -30.69
N VAL A 303 -2.12 8.57 -30.06
CA VAL A 303 -1.19 7.50 -30.37
C VAL A 303 -1.96 6.37 -31.04
N SER A 304 -1.48 5.91 -32.21
CA SER A 304 -2.04 4.77 -32.94
C SER A 304 -1.25 3.51 -32.57
N SER A 305 -1.96 2.40 -32.38
CA SER A 305 -1.33 1.11 -32.09
C SER A 305 -2.24 -0.06 -32.49
N LYS A 306 -1.70 -1.28 -32.45
CA LYS A 306 -2.44 -2.51 -32.65
C LYS A 306 -2.65 -3.24 -31.35
N VAL A 307 -3.84 -3.81 -31.18
CA VAL A 307 -4.18 -4.60 -30.01
C VAL A 307 -3.46 -5.95 -30.04
N ASP A 308 -2.67 -6.23 -29.00
CA ASP A 308 -2.01 -7.51 -28.80
C ASP A 308 -2.88 -8.46 -27.96
N VAL A 309 -3.46 -7.96 -26.85
CA VAL A 309 -4.34 -8.73 -25.98
C VAL A 309 -5.52 -7.86 -25.53
N SER A 310 -6.71 -8.46 -25.50
CA SER A 310 -7.92 -7.84 -24.97
C SER A 310 -8.48 -8.70 -23.84
N GLU A 311 -8.43 -8.19 -22.61
CA GLU A 311 -8.94 -8.87 -21.40
C GLU A 311 -10.27 -8.24 -20.99
N MET A 312 -11.38 -8.99 -21.19
CA MET A 312 -12.72 -8.55 -20.78
C MET A 312 -12.95 -8.80 -19.31
N MET A 313 -13.08 -7.72 -18.54
CA MET A 313 -13.36 -7.76 -17.10
C MET A 313 -14.85 -7.51 -16.76
N GLY A 314 -15.73 -7.54 -17.75
CA GLY A 314 -17.16 -7.27 -17.61
C GLY A 314 -17.49 -5.79 -17.77
N SER A 315 -17.28 -4.97 -16.77
CA SER A 315 -17.55 -3.51 -16.82
C SER A 315 -16.44 -2.70 -17.48
N GLU A 316 -15.29 -3.29 -17.71
CA GLU A 316 -14.10 -2.66 -18.30
C GLU A 316 -13.33 -3.67 -19.15
N VAL A 317 -12.49 -3.17 -20.04
CA VAL A 317 -11.56 -3.98 -20.83
C VAL A 317 -10.14 -3.48 -20.59
N TYR A 318 -9.20 -4.42 -20.46
CA TYR A 318 -7.77 -4.11 -20.45
C TYR A 318 -7.24 -4.45 -21.84
N LEU A 319 -6.66 -3.43 -22.51
CA LEU A 319 -6.06 -3.60 -23.82
C LEU A 319 -4.55 -3.49 -23.66
N HIS A 320 -3.86 -4.55 -24.05
CA HIS A 320 -2.40 -4.56 -24.13
C HIS A 320 -2.01 -4.23 -25.57
N VAL A 321 -1.16 -3.23 -25.73
CA VAL A 321 -0.71 -2.74 -27.03
C VAL A 321 0.78 -2.44 -26.97
N ASN A 322 1.48 -2.52 -28.11
CA ASN A 322 2.83 -1.98 -28.24
C ASN A 322 2.75 -0.59 -28.89
N ALA A 323 3.01 0.44 -28.10
CA ALA A 323 2.93 1.82 -28.57
C ALA A 323 4.26 2.56 -28.28
N VAL A 324 4.79 3.23 -29.31
CA VAL A 324 6.07 3.97 -29.23
C VAL A 324 7.22 3.09 -28.68
N GLY A 325 7.21 1.80 -29.05
CA GLY A 325 8.22 0.82 -28.63
C GLY A 325 8.13 0.40 -27.14
N ARG A 326 6.99 0.64 -26.50
CA ARG A 326 6.71 0.26 -25.10
C ARG A 326 5.45 -0.60 -25.04
N ASP A 327 5.45 -1.54 -24.11
CA ASP A 327 4.22 -2.28 -23.75
C ASP A 327 3.34 -1.38 -22.90
N VAL A 328 2.10 -1.18 -23.34
CA VAL A 328 1.14 -0.23 -22.77
C VAL A 328 -0.15 -0.96 -22.44
N VAL A 329 -0.71 -0.69 -21.29
CA VAL A 329 -2.01 -1.19 -20.87
C VAL A 329 -3.00 -0.04 -20.81
N LEU A 330 -4.11 -0.16 -21.54
CA LEU A 330 -5.24 0.76 -21.43
C LEU A 330 -6.33 0.07 -20.59
N ARG A 331 -6.92 0.80 -19.64
CA ARG A 331 -8.07 0.35 -18.86
C ARG A 331 -9.27 1.20 -19.23
N ILE A 332 -10.17 0.66 -20.01
CA ILE A 332 -11.28 1.41 -20.62
C ILE A 332 -12.61 0.84 -20.14
N PRO A 333 -13.51 1.67 -19.56
CA PRO A 333 -14.88 1.25 -19.28
C PRO A 333 -15.58 0.77 -20.57
N THR A 334 -16.30 -0.33 -20.51
CA THR A 334 -17.02 -0.86 -21.70
C THR A 334 -18.07 0.11 -22.24
N THR A 335 -18.56 1.03 -21.39
CA THR A 335 -19.48 2.11 -21.78
C THR A 335 -18.85 3.15 -22.72
N ASP A 336 -17.52 3.32 -22.63
CA ASP A 336 -16.76 4.32 -23.40
C ASP A 336 -16.27 3.77 -24.73
N LEU A 337 -16.49 2.45 -24.97
CA LEU A 337 -16.17 1.80 -26.24
C LEU A 337 -17.33 1.88 -27.22
N PRO A 338 -17.04 1.97 -28.56
CA PRO A 338 -18.01 1.75 -29.61
C PRO A 338 -18.76 0.44 -29.43
N ALA A 339 -20.00 0.36 -29.89
CA ALA A 339 -20.87 -0.81 -29.64
C ALA A 339 -20.25 -2.13 -30.15
N GLU A 340 -19.55 -2.09 -31.28
CA GLU A 340 -18.85 -3.22 -31.90
C GLU A 340 -17.67 -3.73 -31.03
N HIS A 341 -17.10 -2.91 -30.14
CA HIS A 341 -15.94 -3.23 -29.33
C HIS A 341 -16.29 -3.59 -27.88
N ARG A 342 -17.55 -3.48 -27.47
CA ARG A 342 -17.99 -3.77 -26.10
C ARG A 342 -17.85 -5.24 -25.69
N ALA A 343 -17.80 -6.15 -26.65
CA ALA A 343 -17.55 -7.58 -26.40
C ALA A 343 -16.07 -7.96 -26.42
N GLY A 344 -15.16 -7.00 -26.60
CA GLY A 344 -13.73 -7.17 -26.76
C GLY A 344 -13.24 -6.64 -28.10
N ILE A 345 -11.95 -6.37 -28.18
CA ILE A 345 -11.29 -5.90 -29.39
C ILE A 345 -10.39 -7.02 -29.92
N PRO A 346 -10.56 -7.49 -31.17
CA PRO A 346 -9.74 -8.58 -31.71
C PRO A 346 -8.25 -8.24 -31.80
N TYR A 347 -7.40 -9.26 -31.70
CA TYR A 347 -5.98 -9.16 -31.99
C TYR A 347 -5.70 -8.50 -33.33
N GLY A 348 -4.72 -7.59 -33.37
CA GLY A 348 -4.30 -6.89 -34.59
C GLY A 348 -5.21 -5.73 -35.00
N THR A 349 -6.33 -5.48 -34.30
CA THR A 349 -7.19 -4.32 -34.56
C THR A 349 -6.40 -3.04 -34.28
N GLU A 350 -6.42 -2.11 -35.25
CA GLU A 350 -5.86 -0.77 -35.05
C GLU A 350 -6.78 0.06 -34.18
N ILE A 351 -6.19 0.67 -33.13
CA ILE A 351 -6.88 1.59 -32.23
C ILE A 351 -6.11 2.89 -32.10
N ASN A 352 -6.83 3.95 -31.76
CA ASN A 352 -6.23 5.21 -31.39
C ASN A 352 -6.59 5.53 -29.94
N PHE A 353 -5.66 6.12 -29.22
CA PHE A 353 -5.90 6.57 -27.86
C PHE A 353 -5.22 7.91 -27.57
N ALA A 354 -5.76 8.65 -26.61
CA ALA A 354 -5.24 9.92 -26.17
C ALA A 354 -4.96 9.92 -24.67
N PHE A 355 -3.97 10.68 -24.24
CA PHE A 355 -3.69 10.91 -22.83
C PHE A 355 -4.59 12.01 -22.28
N ARG A 356 -5.10 11.88 -21.07
CA ARG A 356 -5.79 12.97 -20.36
C ARG A 356 -4.77 14.01 -19.89
N PRO A 357 -4.76 15.24 -20.44
CA PRO A 357 -3.67 16.20 -20.24
C PRO A 357 -3.44 16.64 -18.80
N ASP A 358 -4.50 16.61 -17.96
CA ASP A 358 -4.45 17.00 -16.56
C ASP A 358 -3.90 15.90 -15.64
N LEU A 359 -3.75 14.65 -16.15
CA LEU A 359 -3.43 13.46 -15.37
C LEU A 359 -2.09 12.81 -15.80
N ILE A 360 -1.30 13.54 -16.59
CA ILE A 360 0.04 13.13 -16.99
C ILE A 360 1.02 13.44 -15.86
N HIS A 361 1.93 12.51 -15.62
CA HIS A 361 3.07 12.70 -14.71
C HIS A 361 4.36 12.83 -15.51
N LEU A 362 5.27 13.68 -15.04
CA LEU A 362 6.56 13.88 -15.67
C LEU A 362 7.69 13.61 -14.68
N PHE A 363 8.61 12.73 -15.08
CA PHE A 363 9.75 12.37 -14.27
C PHE A 363 11.05 12.73 -14.97
N ASP A 364 12.03 13.10 -14.20
CA ASP A 364 13.39 13.26 -14.66
C ASP A 364 13.99 11.88 -15.01
N PRO A 365 14.53 11.66 -16.22
CA PRO A 365 15.04 10.36 -16.63
C PRO A 365 16.27 9.88 -15.84
N GLU A 366 17.08 10.80 -15.28
CA GLU A 366 18.32 10.48 -14.58
C GLU A 366 18.09 10.28 -13.08
N THR A 367 17.31 11.16 -12.46
CA THR A 367 17.06 11.12 -11.00
C THR A 367 15.82 10.33 -10.63
N GLU A 368 15.01 9.95 -11.62
CA GLU A 368 13.69 9.30 -11.46
C GLU A 368 12.66 10.13 -10.67
N LYS A 369 12.97 11.34 -10.26
CA LYS A 369 12.10 12.20 -9.45
C LYS A 369 11.00 12.83 -10.28
N ASN A 370 9.84 13.00 -9.64
CA ASN A 370 8.72 13.72 -10.24
C ASN A 370 9.06 15.21 -10.39
N LEU A 371 8.86 15.77 -11.59
CA LEU A 371 9.16 17.16 -11.90
C LEU A 371 8.09 18.14 -11.39
N MET A 372 6.89 17.63 -11.09
CA MET A 372 5.76 18.48 -10.68
C MET A 372 5.57 18.51 -9.16
N TYR A 373 6.00 17.47 -8.43
CA TYR A 373 5.74 17.32 -6.98
C TYR A 373 7.00 17.21 -6.12
#